data_44743813cf2937793068ec63c8ad1191
#
_entry.id   44743813cf2937793068ec63c8ad1191
#
_cell.length_a   1.000
_cell.length_b   1.000
_cell.length_c   1.000
_cell.angle_alpha   90.00
_cell.angle_beta   90.00
_cell.angle_gamma   90.00
#
_symmetry.space_group_name_H-M   'P 1'
#
loop_
_entity.id
_entity.type
_entity.pdbx_description
1 polymer ?
#
loop_
_entity_poly.entity_id
_entity_poly.type
_entity_poly.pdbx_seq_one_letter_code
_entity_poly.pdbx_strand_id
1 'polypeptide(L)'
;EGPPSANGMPGIHHVIARSIKDIFCRYKTMKGFLVNRKAGWDTHGLPVELGVEKALGITKEDIGKKISVAEYNAACRKDVMKFTKEWEDLTQKMGYWVDMENPYITYDNRYIETLWYLLKELYKKGLLYKGYTIQPYSPAAGTGLSTHELNQPGCYRDVKDTTCTAQFHILDPKPEMAQFGDPYFLAWTTTPWTLPSNTALCVGPNITYLAV
;
A
#
# COMPACT_ATOMS: atom_id res chain seq x y z
N GLU A 1 11.77 -6.31 10.14
CA GLU A 1 11.25 -4.96 10.37
C GLU A 1 11.95 -4.00 9.42
N GLY A 2 11.19 -3.17 8.72
CA GLY A 2 11.70 -2.04 7.97
C GLY A 2 12.02 -0.86 8.90
N PRO A 3 12.58 0.24 8.38
CA PRO A 3 12.81 1.44 9.16
C PRO A 3 11.47 2.07 9.55
N PRO A 4 11.33 2.59 10.79
CA PRO A 4 10.11 3.26 11.20
C PRO A 4 10.02 4.66 10.59
N SER A 5 8.79 5.19 10.50
CA SER A 5 8.54 6.60 10.29
C SER A 5 8.45 7.31 11.64
N ALA A 6 9.19 8.42 11.81
CA ALA A 6 9.20 9.18 13.07
C ALA A 6 8.14 10.30 13.12
N ASN A 7 7.04 10.15 12.37
CA ASN A 7 5.89 11.06 12.37
C ASN A 7 4.90 10.76 13.50
N GLY A 8 5.10 9.70 14.28
CA GLY A 8 4.31 9.30 15.43
C GLY A 8 5.16 8.70 16.55
N MET A 9 4.55 8.65 17.75
CA MET A 9 5.16 8.02 18.93
C MET A 9 5.35 6.51 18.73
N PRO A 10 6.46 5.92 19.23
CA PRO A 10 6.64 4.48 19.17
C PRO A 10 5.61 3.76 20.04
N GLY A 11 5.02 2.67 19.52
CA GLY A 11 4.07 1.81 20.25
C GLY A 11 4.67 0.49 20.68
N ILE A 12 3.93 -0.27 21.50
CA ILE A 12 4.37 -1.56 22.05
C ILE A 12 4.68 -2.60 20.95
N HIS A 13 3.97 -2.57 19.83
CA HIS A 13 4.23 -3.46 18.70
C HIS A 13 5.62 -3.24 18.08
N HIS A 14 6.12 -2.00 18.10
CA HIS A 14 7.50 -1.71 17.67
C HIS A 14 8.53 -2.31 18.64
N VAL A 15 8.25 -2.30 19.94
CA VAL A 15 9.10 -2.93 20.95
C VAL A 15 9.22 -4.43 20.70
N ILE A 16 8.10 -5.10 20.48
CA ILE A 16 8.06 -6.55 20.23
C ILE A 16 8.88 -6.92 18.99
N ALA A 17 8.63 -6.25 17.85
CA ALA A 17 9.32 -6.52 16.59
C ALA A 17 10.85 -6.29 16.71
N ARG A 18 11.24 -5.21 17.39
CA ARG A 18 12.66 -4.87 17.61
C ARG A 18 13.35 -5.86 18.54
N SER A 19 12.68 -6.30 19.62
CA SER A 19 13.23 -7.29 20.55
C SER A 19 13.49 -8.62 19.86
N ILE A 20 12.57 -9.09 19.02
CA ILE A 20 12.74 -10.33 18.26
C ILE A 20 13.96 -10.20 17.32
N LYS A 21 14.07 -9.12 16.57
CA LYS A 21 15.21 -8.87 15.68
C LYS A 21 16.54 -8.81 16.45
N ASP A 22 16.56 -8.12 17.58
CA ASP A 22 17.76 -7.96 18.40
C ASP A 22 18.28 -9.29 18.96
N ILE A 23 17.40 -10.19 19.37
CA ILE A 23 17.77 -11.54 19.84
C ILE A 23 18.59 -12.27 18.76
N PHE A 24 18.11 -12.28 17.50
CA PHE A 24 18.83 -12.94 16.41
C PHE A 24 20.18 -12.28 16.13
N CYS A 25 20.23 -10.96 16.13
CA CYS A 25 21.46 -10.21 15.92
C CYS A 25 22.49 -10.48 17.03
N ARG A 26 22.07 -10.45 18.29
CA ARG A 26 22.92 -10.76 19.46
C ARG A 26 23.42 -12.20 19.40
N TYR A 27 22.53 -13.15 19.15
CA TYR A 27 22.89 -14.56 19.04
C TYR A 27 23.97 -14.78 17.97
N LYS A 28 23.79 -14.18 16.78
CA LYS A 28 24.78 -14.30 15.69
C LYS A 28 26.11 -13.64 16.07
N THR A 29 26.08 -12.49 16.71
CA THR A 29 27.31 -11.83 17.21
C THR A 29 28.04 -12.71 18.23
N MET A 30 27.35 -13.31 19.18
CA MET A 30 27.90 -14.23 20.15
C MET A 30 28.47 -15.51 19.53
N LYS A 31 27.99 -15.89 18.36
CA LYS A 31 28.52 -16.99 17.54
C LYS A 31 29.74 -16.61 16.69
N GLY A 32 30.24 -15.39 16.80
CA GLY A 32 31.43 -14.90 16.08
C GLY A 32 31.14 -14.33 14.70
N PHE A 33 29.87 -14.09 14.34
CA PHE A 33 29.54 -13.43 13.08
C PHE A 33 29.59 -11.90 13.22
N LEU A 34 30.08 -11.23 12.19
CA LEU A 34 29.92 -9.79 12.06
C LEU A 34 28.48 -9.46 11.66
N VAL A 35 27.76 -8.77 12.52
CA VAL A 35 26.38 -8.35 12.28
C VAL A 35 26.33 -6.83 12.25
N ASN A 36 26.32 -6.25 11.04
CA ASN A 36 26.17 -4.80 10.87
C ASN A 36 24.71 -4.42 11.12
N ARG A 37 24.49 -3.51 12.06
CA ARG A 37 23.18 -3.03 12.47
C ARG A 37 23.12 -1.53 12.32
N LYS A 38 22.39 -1.08 11.33
CA LYS A 38 22.25 0.34 11.01
C LYS A 38 20.82 0.79 11.27
N ALA A 39 20.64 1.89 11.98
CA ALA A 39 19.35 2.55 12.11
C ALA A 39 18.92 3.14 10.77
N GLY A 40 17.63 3.37 10.63
CA GLY A 40 17.06 4.01 9.43
C GLY A 40 15.71 4.65 9.72
N TRP A 41 15.34 5.59 8.87
CA TRP A 41 14.07 6.31 8.92
C TRP A 41 13.35 6.19 7.57
N ASP A 42 12.12 5.67 7.60
CA ASP A 42 11.21 5.73 6.47
C ASP A 42 10.50 7.09 6.47
N THR A 43 10.66 7.83 5.38
CA THR A 43 10.25 9.24 5.34
C THR A 43 9.25 9.52 4.22
N HIS A 44 8.63 8.50 3.65
CA HIS A 44 7.70 8.60 2.53
C HIS A 44 6.33 7.97 2.86
N GLY A 45 5.36 8.27 2.01
CA GLY A 45 4.07 7.60 1.99
C GLY A 45 2.91 8.40 2.60
N LEU A 46 1.72 7.87 2.39
CA LEU A 46 0.44 8.47 2.76
C LEU A 46 0.34 8.93 4.23
N PRO A 47 0.85 8.21 5.23
CA PRO A 47 0.73 8.66 6.61
C PRO A 47 1.39 10.01 6.88
N VAL A 48 2.51 10.29 6.20
CA VAL A 48 3.21 11.59 6.29
C VAL A 48 2.43 12.66 5.55
N GLU A 49 2.03 12.37 4.30
CA GLU A 49 1.29 13.30 3.44
C GLU A 49 -0.02 13.73 4.09
N LEU A 50 -0.86 12.80 4.50
CA LEU A 50 -2.15 13.08 5.15
C LEU A 50 -2.00 13.84 6.48
N GLY A 51 -0.95 13.55 7.24
CA GLY A 51 -0.62 14.28 8.47
C GLY A 51 -0.32 15.76 8.19
N VAL A 52 0.49 16.03 7.19
CA VAL A 52 0.87 17.39 6.79
C VAL A 52 -0.29 18.13 6.15
N GLU A 53 -1.06 17.51 5.25
CA GLU A 53 -2.28 18.09 4.66
C GLU A 53 -3.26 18.53 5.74
N LYS A 54 -3.50 17.67 6.72
CA LYS A 54 -4.35 17.99 7.87
C LYS A 54 -3.80 19.15 8.72
N ALA A 55 -2.49 19.16 8.98
CA ALA A 55 -1.84 20.21 9.77
C ALA A 55 -1.85 21.56 9.07
N LEU A 56 -1.75 21.60 7.75
CA LEU A 56 -1.80 22.80 6.92
C LEU A 56 -3.22 23.23 6.53
N GLY A 57 -4.23 22.38 6.76
CA GLY A 57 -5.62 22.63 6.36
C GLY A 57 -5.81 22.65 4.84
N ILE A 58 -5.05 21.86 4.10
CA ILE A 58 -5.08 21.78 2.64
C ILE A 58 -5.48 20.39 2.18
N THR A 59 -5.82 20.28 0.90
CA THR A 59 -6.02 19.03 0.19
C THR A 59 -4.89 18.80 -0.81
N LYS A 60 -4.77 17.58 -1.33
CA LYS A 60 -3.78 17.23 -2.36
C LYS A 60 -3.89 18.12 -3.61
N GLU A 61 -5.10 18.57 -3.95
CA GLU A 61 -5.34 19.45 -5.10
C GLU A 61 -4.82 20.88 -4.92
N ASP A 62 -4.57 21.29 -3.68
CA ASP A 62 -4.04 22.61 -3.34
C ASP A 62 -2.52 22.71 -3.53
N ILE A 63 -1.83 21.57 -3.63
CA ILE A 63 -0.39 21.49 -3.84
C ILE A 63 -0.05 21.98 -5.25
N GLY A 64 0.84 22.96 -5.34
CA GLY A 64 1.17 23.66 -6.58
C GLY A 64 0.21 24.81 -6.94
N LYS A 65 -0.86 25.04 -6.15
CA LYS A 65 -1.82 26.15 -6.32
C LYS A 65 -1.80 27.10 -5.14
N LYS A 66 -2.17 26.60 -3.95
CA LYS A 66 -2.21 27.38 -2.69
C LYS A 66 -0.88 27.35 -1.94
N ILE A 67 -0.14 26.25 -2.08
CA ILE A 67 1.19 26.05 -1.50
C ILE A 67 2.11 25.52 -2.62
N SER A 68 3.34 25.98 -2.67
CA SER A 68 4.30 25.44 -3.63
C SER A 68 4.71 24.00 -3.26
N VAL A 69 5.10 23.20 -4.25
CA VAL A 69 5.63 21.85 -4.04
C VAL A 69 6.85 21.87 -3.10
N ALA A 70 7.69 22.90 -3.22
CA ALA A 70 8.87 23.04 -2.36
C ALA A 70 8.51 23.26 -0.89
N GLU A 71 7.56 24.13 -0.59
CA GLU A 71 7.07 24.39 0.76
C GLU A 71 6.37 23.17 1.36
N TYR A 72 5.56 22.47 0.55
CA TYR A 72 4.91 21.24 0.96
C TYR A 72 5.95 20.15 1.30
N ASN A 73 6.95 19.93 0.45
CA ASN A 73 8.02 18.98 0.69
C ASN A 73 8.85 19.35 1.93
N ALA A 74 9.09 20.63 2.18
CA ALA A 74 9.78 21.09 3.39
C ALA A 74 8.96 20.78 4.65
N ALA A 75 7.64 20.99 4.60
CA ALA A 75 6.73 20.63 5.70
C ALA A 75 6.73 19.11 5.95
N CYS A 76 6.68 18.28 4.91
CA CYS A 76 6.75 16.81 5.03
C CYS A 76 8.09 16.35 5.65
N ARG A 77 9.21 16.91 5.21
CA ARG A 77 10.54 16.60 5.78
C ARG A 77 10.64 16.96 7.26
N LYS A 78 10.02 18.06 7.67
CA LYS A 78 9.98 18.48 9.07
C LYS A 78 9.10 17.57 9.92
N ASP A 79 7.91 17.24 9.44
CA ASP A 79 6.93 16.45 10.19
C ASP A 79 7.38 15.00 10.37
N VAL A 80 7.94 14.38 9.32
CA VAL A 80 8.33 12.97 9.36
C VAL A 80 9.45 12.66 10.36
N MET A 81 10.23 13.66 10.77
CA MET A 81 11.33 13.51 11.75
C MET A 81 10.96 14.04 13.15
N LYS A 82 9.69 14.36 13.37
CA LYS A 82 9.23 15.06 14.58
C LYS A 82 9.47 14.30 15.88
N PHE A 83 9.38 12.98 15.88
CA PHE A 83 9.49 12.12 17.06
C PHE A 83 10.79 11.31 17.11
N THR A 84 11.83 11.70 16.37
CA THR A 84 13.12 10.98 16.35
C THR A 84 13.71 10.80 17.73
N LYS A 85 13.64 11.81 18.58
CA LYS A 85 14.16 11.76 19.94
C LYS A 85 13.47 10.69 20.79
N GLU A 86 12.15 10.60 20.73
CA GLU A 86 11.36 9.61 21.46
C GLU A 86 11.68 8.18 20.99
N TRP A 87 11.94 8.02 19.71
CA TRP A 87 12.39 6.74 19.14
C TRP A 87 13.80 6.38 19.56
N GLU A 88 14.71 7.35 19.65
CA GLU A 88 16.08 7.17 20.17
C GLU A 88 16.05 6.80 21.64
N ASP A 89 15.30 7.54 22.46
CA ASP A 89 15.13 7.26 23.90
C ASP A 89 14.57 5.85 24.13
N LEU A 90 13.58 5.43 23.35
CA LEU A 90 13.05 4.07 23.42
C LEU A 90 14.10 3.04 23.03
N THR A 91 14.85 3.26 21.97
CA THR A 91 15.91 2.38 21.49
C THR A 91 16.98 2.15 22.58
N GLN A 92 17.39 3.22 23.27
CA GLN A 92 18.32 3.14 24.39
C GLN A 92 17.72 2.40 25.59
N LYS A 93 16.47 2.72 25.98
CA LYS A 93 15.79 2.05 27.10
C LYS A 93 15.60 0.56 26.89
N MET A 94 15.36 0.14 25.65
CA MET A 94 15.26 -1.28 25.28
C MET A 94 16.63 -1.98 25.31
N GLY A 95 17.73 -1.23 25.29
CA GLY A 95 19.06 -1.77 25.05
C GLY A 95 19.19 -2.41 23.67
N TYR A 96 18.49 -1.90 22.67
CA TYR A 96 18.53 -2.40 21.31
C TYR A 96 19.88 -2.06 20.64
N TRP A 97 20.61 -3.07 20.22
CA TRP A 97 21.93 -2.89 19.61
C TRP A 97 21.82 -2.46 18.15
N VAL A 98 21.80 -1.18 17.90
CA VAL A 98 21.74 -0.60 16.56
C VAL A 98 22.59 0.67 16.52
N ASP A 99 23.32 0.88 15.42
CA ASP A 99 24.06 2.11 15.18
C ASP A 99 23.06 3.23 14.85
N MET A 100 22.94 4.17 15.79
CA MET A 100 22.08 5.36 15.69
C MET A 100 22.85 6.60 15.22
N GLU A 101 24.18 6.55 15.18
CA GLU A 101 25.01 7.72 14.82
C GLU A 101 25.00 7.99 13.33
N ASN A 102 24.88 6.91 12.52
CA ASN A 102 24.90 6.98 11.07
C ASN A 102 23.66 6.34 10.43
N PRO A 103 22.44 6.80 10.76
CA PRO A 103 21.23 6.23 10.21
C PRO A 103 21.14 6.51 8.71
N TYR A 104 20.47 5.64 7.95
CA TYR A 104 20.03 6.02 6.63
C TYR A 104 18.66 6.68 6.69
N ILE A 105 18.43 7.65 5.82
CA ILE A 105 17.17 8.37 5.74
C ILE A 105 16.69 8.26 4.29
N THR A 106 15.48 7.77 4.08
CA THR A 106 15.04 7.44 2.72
C THR A 106 14.84 8.66 1.81
N TYR A 107 14.72 9.87 2.35
CA TYR A 107 14.74 11.10 1.55
C TYR A 107 16.15 11.68 1.28
N ASP A 108 17.22 11.08 1.85
CA ASP A 108 18.59 11.51 1.56
C ASP A 108 18.93 11.21 0.09
N ASN A 109 19.57 12.17 -0.59
CA ASN A 109 19.92 12.04 -1.99
C ASN A 109 20.78 10.80 -2.27
N ARG A 110 21.73 10.46 -1.38
CA ARG A 110 22.56 9.26 -1.53
C ARG A 110 21.75 7.98 -1.51
N TYR A 111 20.69 7.92 -0.70
CA TYR A 111 19.77 6.79 -0.69
C TYR A 111 18.97 6.74 -1.99
N ILE A 112 18.39 7.88 -2.42
CA ILE A 112 17.60 8.00 -3.64
C ILE A 112 18.43 7.66 -4.88
N GLU A 113 19.66 8.18 -4.99
CA GLU A 113 20.56 7.88 -6.11
C GLU A 113 20.90 6.40 -6.19
N THR A 114 21.17 5.76 -5.06
CA THR A 114 21.43 4.32 -5.00
C THR A 114 20.21 3.52 -5.46
N LEU A 115 19.02 3.90 -5.00
CA LEU A 115 17.77 3.25 -5.41
C LEU A 115 17.53 3.41 -6.92
N TRP A 116 17.74 4.60 -7.47
CA TRP A 116 17.62 4.87 -8.90
C TRP A 116 18.63 4.09 -9.73
N TYR A 117 19.83 3.94 -9.23
CA TYR A 117 20.84 3.09 -9.87
C TYR A 117 20.35 1.63 -9.96
N LEU A 118 19.83 1.08 -8.87
CA LEU A 118 19.28 -0.28 -8.87
C LEU A 118 18.09 -0.44 -9.82
N LEU A 119 17.16 0.52 -9.83
CA LEU A 119 16.02 0.52 -10.77
C LEU A 119 16.49 0.60 -12.23
N LYS A 120 17.53 1.40 -12.51
CA LYS A 120 18.14 1.48 -13.84
C LYS A 120 18.73 0.13 -14.27
N GLU A 121 19.39 -0.59 -13.37
CA GLU A 121 19.92 -1.91 -13.68
C GLU A 121 18.82 -2.95 -13.93
N LEU A 122 17.70 -2.88 -13.18
CA LEU A 122 16.51 -3.72 -13.44
C LEU A 122 15.89 -3.38 -14.81
N TYR A 123 15.80 -2.10 -15.14
CA TYR A 123 15.29 -1.66 -16.46
C TYR A 123 16.15 -2.18 -17.61
N LYS A 124 17.49 -2.10 -17.52
CA LYS A 124 18.41 -2.64 -18.52
C LYS A 124 18.26 -4.15 -18.73
N LYS A 125 17.87 -4.88 -17.67
CA LYS A 125 17.61 -6.32 -17.73
C LYS A 125 16.20 -6.66 -18.23
N GLY A 126 15.37 -5.68 -18.59
CA GLY A 126 13.99 -5.89 -19.02
C GLY A 126 13.04 -6.32 -17.91
N LEU A 127 13.46 -6.23 -16.64
CA LEU A 127 12.66 -6.60 -15.47
C LEU A 127 11.77 -5.47 -14.97
N LEU A 128 12.05 -4.25 -15.39
CA LEU A 128 11.21 -3.06 -15.11
C LEU A 128 10.67 -2.53 -16.44
N TYR A 129 9.36 -2.48 -16.58
CA TYR A 129 8.67 -2.07 -17.78
C TYR A 129 7.40 -1.28 -17.44
N LYS A 130 6.90 -0.50 -18.40
CA LYS A 130 5.63 0.21 -18.27
C LYS A 130 4.47 -0.75 -18.60
N GLY A 131 3.53 -0.88 -17.68
CA GLY A 131 2.37 -1.76 -17.83
C GLY A 131 1.12 -1.16 -17.21
N TYR A 132 0.03 -1.91 -17.29
CA TYR A 132 -1.25 -1.57 -16.68
C TYR A 132 -1.60 -2.62 -15.63
N THR A 133 -2.20 -2.18 -14.53
CA THR A 133 -2.72 -3.06 -13.48
C THR A 133 -3.99 -2.45 -12.89
N ILE A 134 -4.83 -3.30 -12.30
CA ILE A 134 -5.99 -2.87 -11.52
C ILE A 134 -5.51 -2.64 -10.09
N GLN A 135 -5.88 -1.51 -9.53
CA GLN A 135 -5.54 -1.14 -8.16
C GLN A 135 -6.76 -0.51 -7.49
N PRO A 136 -7.08 -0.87 -6.23
CA PRO A 136 -8.05 -0.16 -5.42
C PRO A 136 -7.67 1.31 -5.30
N TYR A 137 -8.65 2.19 -5.44
CA TYR A 137 -8.45 3.65 -5.39
C TYR A 137 -9.32 4.26 -4.30
N SER A 138 -8.74 5.13 -3.49
CA SER A 138 -9.47 5.91 -2.49
C SER A 138 -9.73 7.33 -3.00
N PRO A 139 -10.98 7.70 -3.28
CA PRO A 139 -11.31 9.08 -3.66
C PRO A 139 -10.99 10.08 -2.54
N ALA A 140 -11.14 9.67 -1.28
CA ALA A 140 -10.87 10.52 -0.13
C ALA A 140 -9.39 10.85 0.04
N ALA A 141 -8.50 9.89 -0.24
CA ALA A 141 -7.05 10.09 -0.20
C ALA A 141 -6.49 10.55 -1.56
N GLY A 142 -7.28 10.51 -2.64
CA GLY A 142 -6.88 10.90 -3.99
C GLY A 142 -5.78 10.01 -4.58
N THR A 143 -5.67 8.73 -4.16
CA THR A 143 -4.60 7.84 -4.59
C THR A 143 -5.02 6.37 -4.59
N GLY A 144 -4.23 5.53 -5.31
CA GLY A 144 -4.32 4.08 -5.21
C GLY A 144 -3.87 3.57 -3.85
N LEU A 145 -4.43 2.45 -3.41
CA LEU A 145 -4.13 1.81 -2.14
C LEU A 145 -3.28 0.55 -2.35
N SER A 146 -2.28 0.36 -1.51
CA SER A 146 -1.48 -0.85 -1.47
C SER A 146 -2.20 -2.00 -0.74
N THR A 147 -1.74 -3.23 -0.94
CA THR A 147 -2.24 -4.38 -0.20
C THR A 147 -2.09 -4.22 1.31
N HIS A 148 -1.01 -3.57 1.76
CA HIS A 148 -0.79 -3.31 3.18
C HIS A 148 -1.86 -2.37 3.76
N GLU A 149 -2.22 -1.31 3.05
CA GLU A 149 -3.24 -0.36 3.48
C GLU A 149 -4.63 -1.00 3.54
N LEU A 150 -4.93 -1.92 2.63
CA LEU A 150 -6.18 -2.68 2.62
C LEU A 150 -6.26 -3.77 3.69
N ASN A 151 -5.16 -4.12 4.33
CA ASN A 151 -5.08 -5.15 5.36
C ASN A 151 -4.98 -4.58 6.79
N GLN A 152 -5.23 -3.28 6.96
CA GLN A 152 -5.24 -2.67 8.28
C GLN A 152 -6.52 -3.03 9.05
N PRO A 153 -6.45 -3.16 10.39
CA PRO A 153 -7.62 -3.37 11.20
C PRO A 153 -8.71 -2.30 10.98
N GLY A 154 -9.94 -2.73 10.73
CA GLY A 154 -11.08 -1.83 10.50
C GLY A 154 -11.20 -1.27 9.09
N CYS A 155 -10.40 -1.73 8.13
CA CYS A 155 -10.54 -1.35 6.72
C CYS A 155 -11.85 -1.86 6.10
N TYR A 156 -12.31 -3.03 6.54
CA TYR A 156 -13.54 -3.64 6.05
C TYR A 156 -14.66 -3.44 7.07
N ARG A 157 -15.82 -3.06 6.57
CA ARG A 157 -17.04 -2.88 7.36
C ARG A 157 -18.22 -3.37 6.56
N ASP A 158 -19.19 -3.98 7.24
CA ASP A 158 -20.46 -4.33 6.64
C ASP A 158 -21.24 -3.06 6.32
N VAL A 159 -21.68 -2.96 5.07
CA VAL A 159 -22.49 -1.86 4.56
C VAL A 159 -23.72 -2.43 3.85
N LYS A 160 -24.85 -1.72 3.95
CA LYS A 160 -26.06 -2.02 3.17
C LYS A 160 -25.94 -1.32 1.83
N ASP A 161 -25.94 -2.08 0.75
CA ASP A 161 -25.82 -1.54 -0.60
C ASP A 161 -26.82 -2.21 -1.55
N THR A 162 -27.02 -1.60 -2.71
CA THR A 162 -27.91 -2.11 -3.76
C THR A 162 -27.16 -3.07 -4.66
N THR A 163 -27.71 -4.27 -4.82
CA THR A 163 -27.22 -5.26 -5.77
C THR A 163 -28.20 -5.44 -6.92
N CYS A 164 -27.72 -5.94 -8.04
CA CYS A 164 -28.54 -6.19 -9.22
C CYS A 164 -28.21 -7.56 -9.81
N THR A 165 -29.22 -8.31 -10.25
CA THR A 165 -29.05 -9.47 -11.13
C THR A 165 -29.51 -9.06 -12.53
N ALA A 166 -28.55 -8.92 -13.44
CA ALA A 166 -28.82 -8.56 -14.83
C ALA A 166 -29.10 -9.83 -15.67
N GLN A 167 -30.02 -9.70 -16.59
CA GLN A 167 -30.37 -10.74 -17.57
C GLN A 167 -29.74 -10.40 -18.91
N PHE A 168 -28.92 -11.30 -19.43
CA PHE A 168 -28.29 -11.17 -20.75
C PHE A 168 -28.87 -12.19 -21.71
N HIS A 169 -29.62 -11.73 -22.70
CA HIS A 169 -30.26 -12.57 -23.69
C HIS A 169 -29.23 -13.35 -24.53
N ILE A 170 -29.46 -14.65 -24.74
CA ILE A 170 -28.61 -15.48 -25.58
C ILE A 170 -29.17 -15.48 -27.01
N LEU A 171 -28.52 -14.73 -27.89
CA LEU A 171 -29.01 -14.53 -29.27
C LEU A 171 -28.92 -15.78 -30.13
N ASP A 172 -27.97 -16.67 -29.87
CA ASP A 172 -27.74 -17.91 -30.63
C ASP A 172 -27.59 -19.08 -29.64
N PRO A 173 -28.70 -19.55 -29.04
CA PRO A 173 -28.64 -20.63 -28.06
C PRO A 173 -28.33 -21.96 -28.73
N LYS A 174 -27.49 -22.77 -28.08
CA LYS A 174 -27.23 -24.15 -28.52
C LYS A 174 -28.53 -24.97 -28.47
N PRO A 175 -28.64 -26.05 -29.30
CA PRO A 175 -29.84 -26.90 -29.34
C PRO A 175 -30.28 -27.42 -27.96
N GLU A 176 -29.33 -27.73 -27.08
CA GLU A 176 -29.61 -28.19 -25.72
C GLU A 176 -30.25 -27.10 -24.83
N MET A 177 -30.09 -25.83 -25.19
CA MET A 177 -30.65 -24.69 -24.49
C MET A 177 -32.05 -24.32 -25.02
N ALA A 178 -32.36 -24.72 -26.25
CA ALA A 178 -33.63 -24.40 -26.88
C ALA A 178 -34.85 -24.97 -26.13
N GLN A 179 -34.68 -26.05 -25.35
CA GLN A 179 -35.74 -26.62 -24.52
C GLN A 179 -36.22 -25.65 -23.40
N PHE A 180 -35.43 -24.62 -23.06
CA PHE A 180 -35.78 -23.63 -22.05
C PHE A 180 -36.47 -22.39 -22.63
N GLY A 181 -36.81 -22.41 -23.92
CA GLY A 181 -37.47 -21.30 -24.60
C GLY A 181 -36.50 -20.19 -24.99
N ASP A 182 -36.65 -19.02 -24.38
CA ASP A 182 -35.83 -17.84 -24.65
C ASP A 182 -34.79 -17.68 -23.51
N PRO A 183 -33.59 -18.27 -23.63
CA PRO A 183 -32.67 -18.38 -22.53
C PRO A 183 -31.87 -17.09 -22.28
N TYR A 184 -31.57 -16.80 -21.00
CA TYR A 184 -30.74 -15.69 -20.54
C TYR A 184 -29.62 -16.18 -19.63
N PHE A 185 -28.49 -15.53 -19.70
CA PHE A 185 -27.49 -15.61 -18.62
C PHE A 185 -27.88 -14.64 -17.51
N LEU A 186 -27.81 -15.12 -16.27
CA LEU A 186 -27.99 -14.29 -15.10
C LEU A 186 -26.60 -13.92 -14.53
N ALA A 187 -26.34 -12.63 -14.36
CA ALA A 187 -25.12 -12.14 -13.73
C ALA A 187 -25.45 -11.21 -12.56
N TRP A 188 -25.08 -11.62 -11.36
CA TRP A 188 -25.24 -10.82 -10.17
C TRP A 188 -24.04 -9.88 -9.98
N THR A 189 -24.33 -8.63 -9.60
CA THR A 189 -23.31 -7.62 -9.33
C THR A 189 -23.67 -6.74 -8.12
N THR A 190 -22.66 -6.35 -7.36
CA THR A 190 -22.76 -5.32 -6.31
C THR A 190 -22.49 -3.91 -6.85
N THR A 191 -22.12 -3.77 -8.12
CA THR A 191 -21.76 -2.51 -8.77
C THR A 191 -22.58 -2.27 -10.04
N PRO A 192 -23.91 -2.09 -9.93
CA PRO A 192 -24.81 -2.00 -11.09
C PRO A 192 -24.50 -0.83 -12.03
N TRP A 193 -23.88 0.23 -11.55
CA TRP A 193 -23.44 1.39 -12.35
C TRP A 193 -22.34 1.07 -13.37
N THR A 194 -21.69 -0.09 -13.29
CA THR A 194 -20.70 -0.53 -14.28
C THR A 194 -21.32 -1.26 -15.48
N LEU A 195 -22.60 -1.68 -15.39
CA LEU A 195 -23.29 -2.41 -16.44
C LEU A 195 -23.34 -1.69 -17.80
N PRO A 196 -23.51 -0.34 -17.89
CA PRO A 196 -23.47 0.35 -19.17
C PRO A 196 -22.18 0.19 -19.97
N SER A 197 -21.07 -0.12 -19.29
CA SER A 197 -19.76 -0.36 -19.92
C SER A 197 -19.40 -1.83 -20.02
N ASN A 198 -20.36 -2.74 -19.77
CA ASN A 198 -20.11 -4.18 -19.85
C ASN A 198 -19.93 -4.61 -21.31
N THR A 199 -18.81 -5.29 -21.60
CA THR A 199 -18.47 -5.74 -22.95
C THR A 199 -18.59 -7.25 -23.15
N ALA A 200 -18.52 -8.04 -22.06
CA ALA A 200 -18.58 -9.49 -22.13
C ALA A 200 -18.94 -10.10 -20.76
N LEU A 201 -19.46 -11.32 -20.80
CA LEU A 201 -19.56 -12.18 -19.62
C LEU A 201 -18.41 -13.20 -19.63
N CYS A 202 -17.77 -13.37 -18.48
CA CYS A 202 -16.74 -14.37 -18.31
C CYS A 202 -17.32 -15.60 -17.61
N VAL A 203 -17.13 -16.77 -18.21
CA VAL A 203 -17.62 -18.05 -17.69
C VAL A 203 -16.46 -19.01 -17.43
N GLY A 204 -16.62 -19.91 -16.47
CA GLY A 204 -15.63 -20.95 -16.18
C GLY A 204 -15.91 -22.21 -16.99
N PRO A 205 -14.93 -22.76 -17.75
CA PRO A 205 -15.14 -23.96 -18.56
C PRO A 205 -15.43 -25.21 -17.74
N ASN A 206 -15.05 -25.22 -16.47
CA ASN A 206 -15.24 -26.34 -15.55
C ASN A 206 -16.31 -26.08 -14.48
N ILE A 207 -17.13 -25.03 -14.67
CA ILE A 207 -18.23 -24.69 -13.75
C ILE A 207 -19.54 -25.19 -14.38
N THR A 208 -20.32 -25.91 -13.58
CA THR A 208 -21.67 -26.32 -13.98
C THR A 208 -22.65 -25.18 -13.74
N TYR A 209 -23.35 -24.76 -14.77
CA TYR A 209 -24.43 -23.77 -14.71
C TYR A 209 -25.77 -24.49 -14.73
N LEU A 210 -26.71 -24.02 -13.92
CA LEU A 210 -28.03 -24.59 -13.81
C LEU A 210 -29.06 -23.69 -14.53
N ALA A 211 -30.02 -24.30 -15.22
CA ALA A 211 -31.20 -23.62 -15.70
C ALA A 211 -32.23 -23.52 -14.56
N VAL A 212 -32.80 -22.32 -14.34
CA VAL A 212 -33.78 -22.02 -13.29
C VAL A 212 -34.95 -21.28 -13.86
#